data_127d7e4c6d16c281a1a0b6c2f10102fd
#
_entry.id   127d7e4c6d16c281a1a0b6c2f10102fd
#
_cell.length_a   1.000
_cell.length_b   1.000
_cell.length_c   1.000
_cell.angle_alpha   90.00
_cell.angle_beta   90.00
_cell.angle_gamma   90.00
#
_symmetry.space_group_name_H-M   'P 1'
#
loop_
_entity.id
_entity.type
_entity.pdbx_description
1 polymer ?
#
loop_
_entity_poly.entity_id
_entity_poly.type
_entity_poly.pdbx_seq_one_letter_code
_entity_poly.pdbx_strand_id
1 'polypeptide(L)'
;MTIASIETGLAKTGDKRGGLQMASPAMRADRRVAPDVTGFHDAATGSVQYVVTDPVTRRAAVIDPILDFDPRSGSIRTTSADRLLRHIETHGLTLEWILDTHPHADHFSAAGYLKDKTRAATGIGERVTEVQRLWKQIYNLPDTIATDGSQWDHLFADGERFTVGEMEARVLLSPGHTLSSVSYVIGDAAFVHDTLFMPDSGTARADFPGGDARQLWRSIQRILELPSETRLFTGHDYCPNGRPARWESTVAVQKARNIHLQDRDEAKFVKFRGERDRSLPMPALMLAALQVNLAAGRLPTPETKGRSYLKIPLNAFPRASWGGAEGAF
;
A
#
# COMPACT_ATOMS: atom_id res chain seq x y z
N MET A 1 41.66 -69.43 -54.39
CA MET A 1 40.41 -70.19 -54.57
C MET A 1 39.30 -69.22 -54.17
N THR A 2 38.67 -68.46 -55.08
CA THR A 2 37.47 -68.84 -55.83
C THR A 2 36.29 -68.86 -54.84
N ILE A 3 35.22 -68.09 -54.91
CA ILE A 3 34.27 -67.69 -55.96
C ILE A 3 33.40 -66.60 -55.34
N ALA A 4 33.18 -65.42 -55.83
CA ALA A 4 32.22 -64.95 -56.85
C ALA A 4 30.75 -64.93 -56.37
N SER A 5 30.22 -63.65 -56.33
CA SER A 5 28.99 -63.13 -56.96
C SER A 5 27.62 -63.61 -56.47
N ILE A 6 26.70 -62.77 -56.22
CA ILE A 6 25.68 -62.27 -57.17
C ILE A 6 24.81 -61.19 -56.48
N GLU A 7 24.56 -60.11 -57.21
CA GLU A 7 23.59 -59.09 -56.98
C GLU A 7 22.17 -59.58 -57.07
N THR A 8 21.27 -59.07 -56.27
CA THR A 8 19.90 -58.75 -56.72
C THR A 8 19.34 -57.58 -55.94
N GLY A 9 18.99 -56.54 -56.67
CA GLY A 9 18.35 -55.37 -56.12
C GLY A 9 16.87 -55.60 -55.80
N LEU A 10 16.41 -54.90 -54.80
CA LEU A 10 14.99 -54.62 -54.63
C LEU A 10 14.79 -53.23 -54.05
N ALA A 11 13.94 -52.50 -54.74
CA ALA A 11 13.57 -51.10 -54.47
C ALA A 11 13.00 -50.92 -53.04
N LYS A 12 13.48 -49.91 -52.34
CA LYS A 12 12.86 -49.40 -51.08
C LYS A 12 11.96 -48.27 -51.41
N THR A 13 10.67 -48.51 -51.29
CA THR A 13 9.61 -47.49 -51.22
C THR A 13 9.82 -46.65 -49.98
N GLY A 14 9.96 -45.33 -50.16
CA GLY A 14 10.10 -44.39 -49.07
C GLY A 14 8.78 -44.19 -48.32
N ASP A 15 8.77 -44.50 -47.06
CA ASP A 15 7.71 -44.07 -46.10
C ASP A 15 8.10 -42.72 -45.51
N LYS A 16 7.51 -41.64 -46.04
CA LYS A 16 7.57 -40.29 -45.50
C LYS A 16 6.55 -40.21 -44.38
N ARG A 17 6.90 -40.61 -43.18
CA ARG A 17 6.15 -40.20 -41.99
C ARG A 17 6.59 -38.79 -41.60
N GLY A 18 5.78 -37.81 -42.02
CA GLY A 18 5.87 -36.44 -41.56
C GLY A 18 5.67 -36.42 -40.04
N GLY A 19 6.74 -36.18 -39.28
CA GLY A 19 6.64 -35.83 -37.88
C GLY A 19 5.92 -34.50 -37.77
N LEU A 20 4.68 -34.53 -37.29
CA LEU A 20 4.06 -33.32 -36.79
C LEU A 20 4.89 -32.85 -35.59
N GLN A 21 5.69 -31.84 -35.81
CA GLN A 21 6.32 -31.05 -34.77
C GLN A 21 5.18 -30.32 -34.09
N MET A 22 4.71 -30.83 -32.94
CA MET A 22 3.80 -30.13 -32.07
C MET A 22 4.49 -28.85 -31.63
N ALA A 23 4.08 -27.75 -32.21
CA ALA A 23 4.46 -26.42 -31.76
C ALA A 23 4.08 -26.34 -30.27
N SER A 24 5.08 -26.13 -29.42
CA SER A 24 4.87 -25.78 -28.02
C SER A 24 3.84 -24.65 -27.96
N PRO A 25 2.83 -24.71 -27.06
CA PRO A 25 1.91 -23.63 -26.93
C PRO A 25 2.73 -22.38 -26.58
N ALA A 26 2.77 -21.43 -27.49
CA ALA A 26 3.31 -20.12 -27.22
C ALA A 26 2.65 -19.67 -25.90
N MET A 27 3.48 -19.37 -24.90
CA MET A 27 3.03 -18.73 -23.70
C MET A 27 2.19 -17.52 -24.15
N ARG A 28 0.87 -17.59 -23.93
CA ARG A 28 0.00 -16.43 -24.10
C ARG A 28 0.61 -15.35 -23.22
N ALA A 29 1.07 -14.27 -23.84
CA ALA A 29 1.42 -13.07 -23.12
C ALA A 29 0.25 -12.77 -22.19
N ASP A 30 0.54 -12.81 -20.90
CA ASP A 30 -0.41 -12.55 -19.83
C ASP A 30 -0.94 -11.12 -20.07
N ARG A 31 -2.13 -11.02 -20.69
CA ARG A 31 -2.83 -9.73 -20.81
C ARG A 31 -3.35 -9.44 -19.42
N ARG A 32 -2.51 -8.87 -18.59
CA ARG A 32 -2.95 -8.30 -17.31
C ARG A 32 -4.03 -7.29 -17.65
N VAL A 33 -5.25 -7.59 -17.20
CA VAL A 33 -6.35 -6.65 -17.33
C VAL A 33 -5.95 -5.40 -16.53
N ALA A 34 -5.89 -4.25 -17.18
CA ALA A 34 -5.59 -3.00 -16.51
C ALA A 34 -6.81 -2.61 -15.67
N PRO A 35 -6.67 -2.36 -14.36
CA PRO A 35 -7.77 -1.86 -13.55
C PRO A 35 -8.15 -0.43 -13.94
N ASP A 36 -9.43 -0.12 -13.82
CA ASP A 36 -9.90 1.25 -13.76
C ASP A 36 -9.61 1.80 -12.34
N VAL A 37 -8.81 2.85 -12.26
CA VAL A 37 -8.43 3.46 -10.99
C VAL A 37 -9.00 4.86 -10.89
N THR A 38 -9.78 5.11 -9.85
CA THR A 38 -10.28 6.45 -9.50
C THR A 38 -9.66 6.89 -8.19
N GLY A 39 -8.88 7.99 -8.21
CA GLY A 39 -8.29 8.60 -7.03
C GLY A 39 -9.16 9.74 -6.49
N PHE A 40 -9.22 9.85 -5.16
CA PHE A 40 -9.95 10.91 -4.45
C PHE A 40 -8.99 11.61 -3.49
N HIS A 41 -8.48 12.75 -3.92
CA HIS A 41 -7.59 13.57 -3.11
C HIS A 41 -8.37 14.28 -2.00
N ASP A 42 -7.84 14.20 -0.78
CA ASP A 42 -8.28 14.99 0.36
C ASP A 42 -7.35 16.18 0.56
N ALA A 43 -7.87 17.39 0.35
CA ALA A 43 -7.08 18.60 0.45
C ALA A 43 -6.66 18.96 1.89
N ALA A 44 -7.32 18.39 2.91
CA ALA A 44 -7.03 18.69 4.31
C ALA A 44 -5.75 17.97 4.78
N THR A 45 -5.54 16.74 4.32
CA THR A 45 -4.40 15.89 4.71
C THR A 45 -3.37 15.71 3.59
N GLY A 46 -3.76 16.00 2.34
CA GLY A 46 -2.97 15.69 1.15
C GLY A 46 -3.04 14.21 0.74
N SER A 47 -3.82 13.41 1.46
CA SER A 47 -3.93 11.96 1.24
C SER A 47 -4.77 11.65 0.00
N VAL A 48 -4.52 10.51 -0.62
CA VAL A 48 -5.28 10.02 -1.77
C VAL A 48 -5.81 8.62 -1.47
N GLN A 49 -7.12 8.49 -1.48
CA GLN A 49 -7.83 7.21 -1.38
C GLN A 49 -8.27 6.75 -2.78
N TYR A 50 -8.36 5.45 -3.00
CA TYR A 50 -8.62 4.91 -4.33
C TYR A 50 -9.81 3.96 -4.37
N VAL A 51 -10.54 3.97 -5.50
CA VAL A 51 -11.40 2.87 -5.92
C VAL A 51 -10.74 2.20 -7.12
N VAL A 52 -10.47 0.91 -7.00
CA VAL A 52 -9.80 0.08 -8.02
C VAL A 52 -10.80 -0.93 -8.53
N THR A 53 -11.15 -0.86 -9.79
CA THR A 53 -12.25 -1.63 -10.37
C THR A 53 -11.76 -2.59 -11.45
N ASP A 54 -12.20 -3.82 -11.39
CA ASP A 54 -12.15 -4.75 -12.52
C ASP A 54 -13.19 -4.33 -13.57
N PRO A 55 -12.76 -3.87 -14.75
CA PRO A 55 -13.67 -3.39 -15.77
C PRO A 55 -14.58 -4.47 -16.35
N VAL A 56 -14.21 -5.76 -16.20
CA VAL A 56 -14.96 -6.90 -16.72
C VAL A 56 -16.06 -7.32 -15.75
N THR A 57 -15.71 -7.53 -14.48
CA THR A 57 -16.62 -8.08 -13.48
C THR A 57 -17.34 -7.01 -12.66
N ARG A 58 -16.93 -5.74 -12.74
CA ARG A 58 -17.45 -4.62 -11.95
C ARG A 58 -17.21 -4.80 -10.44
N ARG A 59 -16.31 -5.69 -10.07
CA ARG A 59 -15.86 -5.86 -8.69
C ARG A 59 -14.74 -4.84 -8.38
N ALA A 60 -14.70 -4.40 -7.13
CA ALA A 60 -13.80 -3.31 -6.76
C ALA A 60 -13.13 -3.54 -5.40
N ALA A 61 -11.99 -2.88 -5.22
CA ALA A 61 -11.34 -2.66 -3.94
C ALA A 61 -11.28 -1.16 -3.65
N VAL A 62 -11.39 -0.80 -2.38
CA VAL A 62 -11.04 0.53 -1.86
C VAL A 62 -9.68 0.43 -1.18
N ILE A 63 -8.80 1.41 -1.42
CA ILE A 63 -7.47 1.48 -0.79
C ILE A 63 -7.36 2.79 -0.02
N ASP A 64 -6.90 2.69 1.23
CA ASP A 64 -6.64 3.77 2.19
C ASP A 64 -7.81 4.75 2.35
N PRO A 65 -9.02 4.26 2.73
CA PRO A 65 -10.20 5.10 2.87
C PRO A 65 -10.09 6.05 4.06
N ILE A 66 -10.53 7.29 3.88
CA ILE A 66 -10.42 8.37 4.87
C ILE A 66 -11.72 8.55 5.64
N LEU A 67 -11.62 8.58 6.97
CA LEU A 67 -12.64 9.07 7.89
C LEU A 67 -12.22 10.45 8.37
N ASP A 68 -13.04 11.46 8.06
CA ASP A 68 -12.71 12.85 8.35
C ASP A 68 -12.70 13.10 9.87
N PHE A 69 -11.62 13.70 10.38
CA PHE A 69 -11.47 14.08 11.78
C PHE A 69 -10.99 15.51 11.92
N ASP A 70 -11.73 16.30 12.68
CA ASP A 70 -11.33 17.66 13.06
C ASP A 70 -10.75 17.64 14.49
N PRO A 71 -9.42 17.79 14.66
CA PRO A 71 -8.80 17.75 15.98
C PRO A 71 -9.16 18.93 16.89
N ARG A 72 -9.65 20.04 16.32
CA ARG A 72 -10.04 21.23 17.11
C ARG A 72 -11.36 21.02 17.85
N SER A 73 -12.31 20.35 17.19
CA SER A 73 -13.64 20.10 17.76
C SER A 73 -13.81 18.67 18.26
N GLY A 74 -12.88 17.74 17.91
CA GLY A 74 -13.04 16.32 18.12
C GLY A 74 -14.14 15.69 17.26
N SER A 75 -14.59 16.39 16.20
CA SER A 75 -15.70 15.95 15.36
C SER A 75 -15.24 14.95 14.31
N ILE A 76 -16.04 13.91 14.11
CA ILE A 76 -15.85 12.92 13.05
C ILE A 76 -16.96 13.12 12.02
N ARG A 77 -16.58 13.02 10.74
CA ARG A 77 -17.51 13.06 9.60
C ARG A 77 -17.21 11.91 8.64
N THR A 78 -18.17 11.57 7.82
CA THR A 78 -18.05 10.48 6.83
C THR A 78 -17.99 10.98 5.39
N THR A 79 -17.78 12.29 5.21
CA THR A 79 -17.88 12.94 3.89
C THR A 79 -16.95 12.31 2.86
N SER A 80 -15.69 12.04 3.22
CA SER A 80 -14.71 11.41 2.34
C SER A 80 -15.07 9.96 2.02
N ALA A 81 -15.45 9.18 3.03
CA ALA A 81 -15.91 7.80 2.84
C ALA A 81 -17.21 7.71 2.04
N ASP A 82 -18.16 8.63 2.27
CA ASP A 82 -19.41 8.68 1.53
C ASP A 82 -19.21 9.05 0.04
N ARG A 83 -18.13 9.75 -0.30
CA ARG A 83 -17.77 9.97 -1.72
C ARG A 83 -17.41 8.66 -2.40
N LEU A 84 -16.68 7.75 -1.71
CA LEU A 84 -16.36 6.42 -2.23
C LEU A 84 -17.63 5.59 -2.40
N LEU A 85 -18.52 5.56 -1.39
CA LEU A 85 -19.79 4.83 -1.47
C LEU A 85 -20.65 5.32 -2.64
N ARG A 86 -20.78 6.63 -2.81
CA ARG A 86 -21.52 7.19 -3.97
C ARG A 86 -20.87 6.81 -5.30
N HIS A 87 -19.56 6.79 -5.40
CA HIS A 87 -18.88 6.35 -6.61
C HIS A 87 -19.20 4.88 -6.91
N ILE A 88 -19.07 4.02 -5.90
CA ILE A 88 -19.38 2.59 -5.99
C ILE A 88 -20.83 2.38 -6.46
N GLU A 89 -21.79 3.04 -5.82
CA GLU A 89 -23.22 2.96 -6.15
C GLU A 89 -23.50 3.48 -7.57
N THR A 90 -23.03 4.70 -7.89
CA THR A 90 -23.30 5.34 -9.19
C THR A 90 -22.75 4.52 -10.37
N HIS A 91 -21.65 3.82 -10.16
CA HIS A 91 -21.03 2.98 -11.19
C HIS A 91 -21.49 1.52 -11.11
N GLY A 92 -22.41 1.16 -10.21
CA GLY A 92 -22.89 -0.22 -10.07
C GLY A 92 -21.77 -1.22 -9.74
N LEU A 93 -20.85 -0.83 -8.86
CA LEU A 93 -19.73 -1.67 -8.46
C LEU A 93 -20.08 -2.55 -7.26
N THR A 94 -19.45 -3.71 -7.17
CA THR A 94 -19.52 -4.57 -5.99
C THR A 94 -18.20 -4.49 -5.25
N LEU A 95 -18.21 -3.93 -4.05
CA LEU A 95 -16.99 -3.83 -3.23
C LEU A 95 -16.66 -5.18 -2.61
N GLU A 96 -15.44 -5.70 -2.88
CA GLU A 96 -14.95 -6.95 -2.30
C GLU A 96 -13.97 -6.69 -1.16
N TRP A 97 -13.10 -5.68 -1.33
CA TRP A 97 -12.02 -5.39 -0.41
C TRP A 97 -11.99 -3.95 0.05
N ILE A 98 -11.66 -3.76 1.31
CA ILE A 98 -11.27 -2.50 1.93
C ILE A 98 -9.85 -2.72 2.47
N LEU A 99 -8.87 -2.08 1.84
CA LEU A 99 -7.45 -2.34 2.05
C LEU A 99 -6.79 -1.11 2.67
N ASP A 100 -6.17 -1.28 3.83
CA ASP A 100 -5.22 -0.30 4.36
C ASP A 100 -3.80 -0.74 3.98
N THR A 101 -2.96 0.19 3.50
CA THR A 101 -1.55 -0.08 3.19
C THR A 101 -0.71 -0.13 4.45
N HIS A 102 -1.06 0.67 5.44
CA HIS A 102 -0.41 0.76 6.75
C HIS A 102 -1.32 1.50 7.75
N PRO A 103 -1.05 1.48 9.06
CA PRO A 103 -1.70 2.36 10.01
C PRO A 103 -1.27 3.81 9.78
N HIS A 104 -2.14 4.62 9.18
CA HIS A 104 -1.88 6.01 8.82
C HIS A 104 -1.72 6.92 10.04
N ALA A 105 -0.82 7.90 9.95
CA ALA A 105 -0.56 8.88 11.01
C ALA A 105 -1.21 10.25 10.76
N ASP A 106 -1.76 10.47 9.58
CA ASP A 106 -2.23 11.77 9.07
C ASP A 106 -3.74 11.86 8.90
N HIS A 107 -4.44 10.73 8.90
CA HIS A 107 -5.91 10.65 8.86
C HIS A 107 -6.42 9.41 9.59
N PHE A 108 -7.72 9.38 9.90
CA PHE A 108 -8.38 8.16 10.38
C PHE A 108 -8.75 7.28 9.20
N SER A 109 -8.57 5.96 9.31
CA SER A 109 -9.09 5.00 8.33
C SER A 109 -10.61 4.89 8.46
N ALA A 110 -11.29 4.90 7.31
CA ALA A 110 -12.72 4.62 7.23
C ALA A 110 -13.03 3.11 7.04
N ALA A 111 -12.05 2.22 7.19
CA ALA A 111 -12.23 0.79 6.93
C ALA A 111 -13.40 0.21 7.74
N GLY A 112 -13.46 0.50 9.03
CA GLY A 112 -14.56 0.06 9.88
C GLY A 112 -15.93 0.57 9.46
N TYR A 113 -16.01 1.86 9.06
CA TYR A 113 -17.25 2.46 8.56
C TYR A 113 -17.71 1.82 7.26
N LEU A 114 -16.82 1.68 6.28
CA LEU A 114 -17.13 1.07 4.99
C LEU A 114 -17.53 -0.41 5.14
N LYS A 115 -16.86 -1.16 6.02
CA LYS A 115 -17.22 -2.54 6.34
C LYS A 115 -18.66 -2.65 6.87
N ASP A 116 -19.06 -1.75 7.76
CA ASP A 116 -20.42 -1.74 8.29
C ASP A 116 -21.48 -1.48 7.20
N LYS A 117 -21.14 -0.63 6.23
CA LYS A 117 -22.05 -0.27 5.13
C LYS A 117 -22.11 -1.32 4.02
N THR A 118 -20.99 -1.96 3.69
CA THR A 118 -20.90 -2.79 2.48
C THR A 118 -20.74 -4.27 2.75
N ARG A 119 -20.27 -4.64 3.95
CA ARG A 119 -19.89 -6.01 4.31
C ARG A 119 -18.66 -6.53 3.57
N ALA A 120 -17.95 -5.68 2.82
CA ALA A 120 -16.70 -6.03 2.17
C ALA A 120 -15.63 -6.42 3.19
N ALA A 121 -14.72 -7.33 2.80
CA ALA A 121 -13.64 -7.78 3.66
C ALA A 121 -12.60 -6.67 3.87
N THR A 122 -12.06 -6.57 5.08
CA THR A 122 -10.97 -5.65 5.39
C THR A 122 -9.64 -6.39 5.40
N GLY A 123 -8.57 -5.75 4.90
CA GLY A 123 -7.24 -6.33 4.89
C GLY A 123 -6.12 -5.33 5.09
N ILE A 124 -5.02 -5.80 5.68
CA ILE A 124 -3.77 -5.05 5.90
C ILE A 124 -2.58 -6.02 5.90
N GLY A 125 -1.34 -5.51 5.85
CA GLY A 125 -0.15 -6.35 6.00
C GLY A 125 -0.05 -7.02 7.38
N GLU A 126 0.33 -8.30 7.43
CA GLU A 126 0.38 -9.13 8.67
C GLU A 126 1.26 -8.53 9.77
N ARG A 127 2.30 -7.75 9.38
CA ARG A 127 3.19 -7.09 10.34
C ARG A 127 2.53 -5.93 11.10
N VAL A 128 1.27 -5.63 10.83
CA VAL A 128 0.48 -4.71 11.66
C VAL A 128 0.50 -5.10 13.14
N THR A 129 0.61 -6.40 13.44
CA THR A 129 0.73 -6.92 14.80
C THR A 129 1.97 -6.39 15.55
N GLU A 130 3.07 -6.13 14.82
CA GLU A 130 4.28 -5.51 15.38
C GLU A 130 4.03 -4.03 15.72
N VAL A 131 3.34 -3.32 14.84
CA VAL A 131 2.96 -1.92 15.05
C VAL A 131 1.96 -1.80 16.21
N GLN A 132 0.99 -2.70 16.29
CA GLN A 132 0.05 -2.77 17.41
C GLN A 132 0.76 -2.93 18.76
N ARG A 133 1.74 -3.86 18.85
CA ARG A 133 2.52 -4.08 20.09
C ARG A 133 3.32 -2.84 20.48
N LEU A 134 4.01 -2.22 19.50
CA LEU A 134 4.79 -1.00 19.71
C LEU A 134 3.92 0.14 20.25
N TRP A 135 2.82 0.43 19.59
CA TRP A 135 1.97 1.55 19.95
C TRP A 135 1.09 1.27 21.18
N LYS A 136 0.75 0.00 21.47
CA LYS A 136 0.13 -0.39 22.73
C LYS A 136 1.00 0.04 23.93
N GLN A 137 2.33 -0.13 23.83
CA GLN A 137 3.26 0.32 24.85
C GLN A 137 3.30 1.85 24.95
N ILE A 138 3.42 2.56 23.82
CA ILE A 138 3.46 4.03 23.79
C ILE A 138 2.21 4.65 24.39
N TYR A 139 1.02 4.13 24.07
CA TYR A 139 -0.25 4.60 24.60
C TYR A 139 -0.57 4.06 26.00
N ASN A 140 0.22 3.13 26.53
CA ASN A 140 -0.10 2.41 27.76
C ASN A 140 -1.55 1.89 27.74
N LEU A 141 -1.89 1.13 26.69
CA LEU A 141 -3.21 0.53 26.54
C LEU A 141 -3.33 -0.73 27.41
N PRO A 142 -4.55 -1.05 27.89
CA PRO A 142 -4.79 -2.23 28.72
C PRO A 142 -4.50 -3.53 27.95
N ASP A 143 -4.20 -4.60 28.71
CA ASP A 143 -3.88 -5.92 28.15
C ASP A 143 -5.02 -6.55 27.36
N THR A 144 -6.25 -6.12 27.63
CA THR A 144 -7.45 -6.53 26.88
C THR A 144 -7.47 -6.08 25.42
N ILE A 145 -6.61 -5.12 25.03
CA ILE A 145 -6.48 -4.71 23.62
C ILE A 145 -5.63 -5.73 22.89
N ALA A 146 -6.25 -6.44 21.96
CA ALA A 146 -5.59 -7.43 21.12
C ALA A 146 -4.56 -6.78 20.17
N THR A 147 -3.40 -7.46 20.03
CA THR A 147 -2.31 -7.06 19.12
C THR A 147 -1.95 -8.19 18.17
N ASP A 148 -2.96 -8.92 17.74
CA ASP A 148 -2.89 -10.10 16.86
C ASP A 148 -3.47 -9.86 15.47
N GLY A 149 -3.90 -8.63 15.19
CA GLY A 149 -4.48 -8.25 13.90
C GLY A 149 -5.94 -8.69 13.72
N SER A 150 -6.59 -9.27 14.74
CA SER A 150 -7.98 -9.75 14.67
C SER A 150 -9.03 -8.67 14.38
N GLN A 151 -8.62 -7.41 14.29
CA GLN A 151 -9.45 -6.28 13.89
C GLN A 151 -9.75 -6.27 12.39
N TRP A 152 -8.92 -6.91 11.56
CA TRP A 152 -9.11 -7.09 10.12
C TRP A 152 -9.58 -8.51 9.81
N ASP A 153 -10.27 -8.67 8.67
CA ASP A 153 -10.68 -9.99 8.21
C ASP A 153 -9.52 -10.79 7.64
N HIS A 154 -8.50 -10.09 7.09
CA HIS A 154 -7.34 -10.72 6.49
C HIS A 154 -6.06 -9.95 6.78
N LEU A 155 -4.99 -10.70 7.08
CA LEU A 155 -3.64 -10.21 7.25
C LEU A 155 -2.75 -10.76 6.14
N PHE A 156 -2.34 -9.88 5.23
CA PHE A 156 -1.57 -10.27 4.05
C PHE A 156 -0.10 -10.50 4.37
N ALA A 157 0.41 -11.66 3.98
CA ALA A 157 1.83 -11.96 3.99
C ALA A 157 2.57 -11.32 2.79
N ASP A 158 3.90 -11.19 2.89
CA ASP A 158 4.72 -10.73 1.76
C ASP A 158 4.65 -11.70 0.58
N GLY A 159 4.37 -11.17 -0.61
CA GLY A 159 4.24 -11.95 -1.84
C GLY A 159 2.89 -12.66 -1.99
N GLU A 160 2.01 -12.57 -1.01
CA GLU A 160 0.69 -13.20 -1.08
C GLU A 160 -0.12 -12.68 -2.25
N ARG A 161 -0.92 -13.58 -2.85
CA ARG A 161 -1.79 -13.30 -4.00
C ARG A 161 -3.24 -13.40 -3.59
N PHE A 162 -4.04 -12.49 -4.10
CA PHE A 162 -5.49 -12.48 -3.97
C PHE A 162 -6.10 -11.97 -5.28
N THR A 163 -7.41 -11.76 -5.32
CA THR A 163 -8.07 -11.23 -6.52
C THR A 163 -8.98 -10.06 -6.17
N VAL A 164 -9.14 -9.16 -7.15
CA VAL A 164 -10.21 -8.17 -7.19
C VAL A 164 -10.99 -8.47 -8.47
N GLY A 165 -12.17 -9.07 -8.34
CA GLY A 165 -12.83 -9.68 -9.46
C GLY A 165 -12.00 -10.81 -10.08
N GLU A 166 -11.68 -10.69 -11.37
CA GLU A 166 -10.80 -11.62 -12.08
C GLU A 166 -9.35 -11.13 -12.17
N MET A 167 -9.06 -9.94 -11.68
CA MET A 167 -7.70 -9.41 -11.69
C MET A 167 -6.86 -10.02 -10.58
N GLU A 168 -5.69 -10.53 -10.95
CA GLU A 168 -4.68 -10.93 -9.97
C GLU A 168 -4.13 -9.72 -9.23
N ALA A 169 -4.09 -9.83 -7.91
CA ALA A 169 -3.45 -8.89 -7.01
C ALA A 169 -2.34 -9.57 -6.22
N ARG A 170 -1.27 -8.84 -5.93
CA ARG A 170 -0.13 -9.30 -5.12
C ARG A 170 0.29 -8.24 -4.12
N VAL A 171 0.62 -8.70 -2.93
CA VAL A 171 1.15 -7.86 -1.85
C VAL A 171 2.67 -7.82 -1.90
N LEU A 172 3.23 -6.63 -1.78
CA LEU A 172 4.66 -6.41 -1.59
C LEU A 172 4.87 -5.76 -0.22
N LEU A 173 5.51 -6.47 0.70
CA LEU A 173 5.96 -5.85 1.95
C LEU A 173 6.94 -4.72 1.61
N SER A 174 6.63 -3.51 2.02
CA SER A 174 7.38 -2.29 1.72
C SER A 174 7.64 -1.45 2.98
N PRO A 175 8.33 -2.02 4.00
CA PRO A 175 8.61 -1.35 5.26
C PRO A 175 9.60 -0.20 5.08
N GLY A 176 9.65 0.65 6.10
CA GLY A 176 10.60 1.74 6.19
C GLY A 176 9.95 3.05 6.57
N HIS A 177 8.79 3.41 6.01
CA HIS A 177 7.94 4.44 6.57
C HIS A 177 7.30 3.95 7.88
N THR A 178 6.68 2.76 7.84
CA THR A 178 6.28 1.99 9.03
C THR A 178 6.81 0.56 8.95
N LEU A 179 6.72 -0.21 10.05
CA LEU A 179 7.13 -1.62 10.09
C LEU A 179 6.27 -2.51 9.20
N SER A 180 4.98 -2.18 9.05
CA SER A 180 3.98 -3.04 8.44
C SER A 180 3.51 -2.59 7.07
N SER A 181 4.10 -1.53 6.52
CA SER A 181 3.72 -1.00 5.22
C SER A 181 3.75 -2.06 4.13
N VAL A 182 2.69 -2.12 3.35
CA VAL A 182 2.59 -2.96 2.15
C VAL A 182 2.18 -2.13 0.94
N SER A 183 2.62 -2.55 -0.23
CA SER A 183 2.13 -2.04 -1.51
C SER A 183 1.27 -3.11 -2.18
N TYR A 184 0.13 -2.72 -2.74
CA TYR A 184 -0.76 -3.62 -3.47
C TYR A 184 -0.51 -3.47 -4.97
N VAL A 185 -0.16 -4.56 -5.64
CA VAL A 185 0.00 -4.60 -7.10
C VAL A 185 -1.21 -5.32 -7.68
N ILE A 186 -2.07 -4.60 -8.41
CA ILE A 186 -3.31 -5.12 -8.99
C ILE A 186 -3.26 -4.87 -10.50
N GLY A 187 -3.17 -5.95 -11.30
CA GLY A 187 -2.94 -5.84 -12.72
C GLY A 187 -1.64 -5.08 -13.04
N ASP A 188 -1.74 -3.97 -13.77
CA ASP A 188 -0.62 -3.07 -14.11
C ASP A 188 -0.45 -1.89 -13.15
N ALA A 189 -1.26 -1.79 -12.09
CA ALA A 189 -1.26 -0.72 -11.12
C ALA A 189 -0.63 -1.15 -9.79
N ALA A 190 0.25 -0.33 -9.22
CA ALA A 190 0.82 -0.53 -7.89
C ALA A 190 0.50 0.66 -6.99
N PHE A 191 -0.14 0.39 -5.86
CA PHE A 191 -0.49 1.37 -4.83
C PHE A 191 0.61 1.36 -3.80
N VAL A 192 1.47 2.38 -3.87
CA VAL A 192 2.76 2.38 -3.18
C VAL A 192 2.77 3.22 -1.90
N HIS A 193 1.61 3.68 -1.48
CA HIS A 193 1.39 4.43 -0.24
C HIS A 193 2.53 5.42 0.07
N ASP A 194 2.87 5.57 1.34
CA ASP A 194 3.96 6.40 1.84
C ASP A 194 5.32 5.70 1.69
N THR A 195 5.64 5.30 0.47
CA THR A 195 6.99 4.85 0.06
C THR A 195 7.52 5.80 -1.01
N LEU A 196 6.79 5.97 -2.11
CA LEU A 196 7.09 6.88 -3.19
C LEU A 196 5.95 7.89 -3.36
N PHE A 197 6.30 9.16 -3.39
CA PHE A 197 5.39 10.25 -3.76
C PHE A 197 5.55 10.61 -5.24
N MET A 198 4.85 11.64 -5.69
CA MET A 198 5.10 12.16 -7.02
C MET A 198 6.59 12.51 -7.19
N PRO A 199 7.15 12.38 -8.40
CA PRO A 199 8.59 12.56 -8.63
C PRO A 199 9.16 13.89 -8.12
N ASP A 200 8.35 14.95 -8.12
CA ASP A 200 8.69 16.28 -7.60
C ASP A 200 8.54 16.42 -6.08
N SER A 201 7.96 15.44 -5.43
CA SER A 201 7.81 15.36 -3.96
C SER A 201 8.76 14.34 -3.32
N GLY A 202 9.18 13.33 -4.06
CA GLY A 202 10.22 12.37 -3.68
C GLY A 202 9.71 11.14 -2.93
N THR A 203 10.10 10.97 -1.67
CA THR A 203 9.81 9.78 -0.85
C THR A 203 9.31 10.15 0.53
N ALA A 204 8.63 9.22 1.19
CA ALA A 204 8.16 9.41 2.56
C ALA A 204 9.31 9.56 3.58
N ARG A 205 8.98 10.03 4.77
CA ARG A 205 9.85 10.04 5.95
C ARG A 205 9.96 8.62 6.54
N ALA A 206 11.02 8.41 7.33
CA ALA A 206 11.32 7.10 7.93
C ALA A 206 11.73 7.21 9.41
N ASP A 207 11.34 8.28 10.11
CA ASP A 207 11.74 8.58 11.49
C ASP A 207 10.61 8.39 12.52
N PHE A 208 9.51 7.75 12.11
CA PHE A 208 8.47 7.33 13.04
C PHE A 208 8.93 6.14 13.90
N PRO A 209 8.30 5.91 15.07
CA PRO A 209 8.54 4.69 15.83
C PRO A 209 8.40 3.45 14.94
N GLY A 210 9.49 2.69 14.79
CA GLY A 210 9.57 1.55 13.88
C GLY A 210 9.92 1.88 12.43
N GLY A 211 10.09 3.16 12.06
CA GLY A 211 10.58 3.57 10.75
C GLY A 211 12.08 3.32 10.58
N ASP A 212 12.52 3.10 9.33
CA ASP A 212 13.94 2.84 8.99
C ASP A 212 14.24 3.26 7.55
N ALA A 213 15.11 4.23 7.38
CA ALA A 213 15.44 4.77 6.07
C ALA A 213 16.15 3.75 5.15
N ARG A 214 16.86 2.76 5.70
CA ARG A 214 17.51 1.70 4.95
C ARG A 214 16.47 0.71 4.41
N GLN A 215 15.50 0.34 5.24
CA GLN A 215 14.39 -0.49 4.80
C GLN A 215 13.55 0.26 3.75
N LEU A 216 13.31 1.56 3.94
CA LEU A 216 12.59 2.39 2.95
C LEU A 216 13.31 2.37 1.59
N TRP A 217 14.65 2.52 1.58
CA TRP A 217 15.42 2.41 0.35
C TRP A 217 15.22 1.07 -0.35
N ARG A 218 15.34 -0.04 0.39
CA ARG A 218 15.17 -1.39 -0.15
C ARG A 218 13.75 -1.63 -0.69
N SER A 219 12.75 -1.12 0.01
CA SER A 219 11.36 -1.17 -0.43
C SER A 219 11.15 -0.40 -1.72
N ILE A 220 11.75 0.79 -1.83
CA ILE A 220 11.73 1.59 -3.07
C ILE A 220 12.38 0.81 -4.21
N GLN A 221 13.57 0.23 -4.02
CA GLN A 221 14.24 -0.55 -5.07
C GLN A 221 13.38 -1.72 -5.53
N ARG A 222 12.75 -2.44 -4.59
CA ARG A 222 11.84 -3.54 -4.90
C ARG A 222 10.62 -3.11 -5.73
N ILE A 223 10.02 -1.97 -5.42
CA ILE A 223 8.93 -1.39 -6.23
C ILE A 223 9.45 -1.02 -7.63
N LEU A 224 10.64 -0.46 -7.71
CA LEU A 224 11.24 -0.07 -8.98
C LEU A 224 11.73 -1.26 -9.84
N GLU A 225 11.76 -2.50 -9.31
CA GLU A 225 11.97 -3.73 -10.08
C GLU A 225 10.73 -4.14 -10.89
N LEU A 226 9.57 -3.57 -10.62
CA LEU A 226 8.37 -3.80 -11.42
C LEU A 226 8.60 -3.31 -12.87
N PRO A 227 7.83 -3.81 -13.86
CA PRO A 227 7.92 -3.37 -15.24
C PRO A 227 7.89 -1.85 -15.37
N SER A 228 8.63 -1.30 -16.32
CA SER A 228 8.81 0.16 -16.51
C SER A 228 7.51 0.93 -16.66
N GLU A 229 6.51 0.31 -17.29
CA GLU A 229 5.18 0.83 -17.58
C GLU A 229 4.20 0.68 -16.42
N THR A 230 4.55 -0.06 -15.36
CA THR A 230 3.68 -0.21 -14.19
C THR A 230 3.30 1.17 -13.66
N ARG A 231 2.00 1.41 -13.56
CA ARG A 231 1.44 2.63 -12.99
C ARG A 231 1.62 2.61 -11.47
N LEU A 232 2.16 3.68 -10.92
CA LEU A 232 2.39 3.84 -9.49
C LEU A 232 1.46 4.92 -8.94
N PHE A 233 0.67 4.54 -7.94
CA PHE A 233 -0.30 5.39 -7.26
C PHE A 233 0.17 5.68 -5.84
N THR A 234 0.36 6.98 -5.52
CA THR A 234 0.97 7.43 -4.25
C THR A 234 -0.08 7.61 -3.16
N GLY A 235 0.33 7.50 -1.88
CA GLY A 235 -0.55 7.77 -0.73
C GLY A 235 -0.85 9.26 -0.53
N HIS A 236 0.08 10.14 -0.94
CA HIS A 236 -0.06 11.59 -0.73
C HIS A 236 0.39 12.41 -1.92
N ASP A 237 -0.23 13.58 -2.07
CA ASP A 237 0.31 14.69 -2.84
C ASP A 237 0.07 16.04 -2.14
N TYR A 238 1.15 16.66 -1.74
CA TYR A 238 1.14 17.96 -1.06
C TYR A 238 1.18 19.16 -2.02
N CYS A 239 0.93 18.94 -3.30
CA CYS A 239 0.81 19.95 -4.36
C CYS A 239 1.99 20.96 -4.35
N PRO A 240 3.26 20.52 -4.43
CA PRO A 240 4.41 21.42 -4.35
C PRO A 240 4.31 22.53 -5.37
N ASN A 241 4.74 23.75 -4.96
CA ASN A 241 4.65 24.97 -5.76
C ASN A 241 3.22 25.35 -6.22
N GLY A 242 2.17 24.86 -5.51
CA GLY A 242 0.77 25.20 -5.81
C GLY A 242 0.23 24.54 -7.08
N ARG A 243 0.89 23.53 -7.62
CA ARG A 243 0.33 22.78 -8.75
C ARG A 243 -0.92 21.99 -8.35
N PRO A 244 -1.79 21.65 -9.29
CA PRO A 244 -2.90 20.72 -9.04
C PRO A 244 -2.41 19.37 -8.52
N ALA A 245 -3.24 18.73 -7.68
CA ALA A 245 -2.97 17.41 -7.13
C ALA A 245 -2.78 16.37 -8.24
N ARG A 246 -1.79 15.48 -8.04
CA ARG A 246 -1.47 14.34 -8.91
C ARG A 246 -1.14 13.16 -8.04
N TRP A 247 -1.45 11.97 -8.50
CA TRP A 247 -1.21 10.74 -7.73
C TRP A 247 -0.80 9.54 -8.57
N GLU A 248 -0.64 9.72 -9.88
CA GLU A 248 -0.21 8.67 -10.79
C GLU A 248 1.12 9.03 -11.45
N SER A 249 2.01 8.06 -11.47
CA SER A 249 3.28 8.08 -12.21
C SER A 249 3.56 6.68 -12.76
N THR A 250 4.78 6.42 -13.26
CA THR A 250 5.21 5.08 -13.63
C THR A 250 6.57 4.76 -13.02
N VAL A 251 6.94 3.47 -12.99
CA VAL A 251 8.27 3.03 -12.59
C VAL A 251 9.36 3.77 -13.38
N ALA A 252 9.20 3.88 -14.72
CA ALA A 252 10.15 4.59 -15.56
C ALA A 252 10.29 6.07 -15.16
N VAL A 253 9.18 6.75 -14.89
CA VAL A 253 9.18 8.17 -14.48
C VAL A 253 9.81 8.36 -13.10
N GLN A 254 9.53 7.46 -12.15
CA GLN A 254 10.15 7.50 -10.83
C GLN A 254 11.68 7.33 -10.91
N LYS A 255 12.16 6.34 -11.66
CA LYS A 255 13.60 6.14 -11.89
C LYS A 255 14.27 7.37 -12.50
N ALA A 256 13.63 8.00 -13.46
CA ALA A 256 14.22 9.10 -14.23
C ALA A 256 14.13 10.46 -13.51
N ARG A 257 13.14 10.68 -12.64
CA ARG A 257 12.79 12.04 -12.21
C ARG A 257 12.56 12.22 -10.71
N ASN A 258 12.54 11.14 -9.91
CA ASN A 258 12.28 11.31 -8.48
C ASN A 258 13.47 12.03 -7.82
N ILE A 259 13.21 13.23 -7.27
CA ILE A 259 14.22 14.15 -6.71
C ILE A 259 14.98 13.57 -5.50
N HIS A 260 14.44 12.53 -4.85
CA HIS A 260 15.11 11.87 -3.73
C HIS A 260 15.92 10.64 -4.13
N LEU A 261 15.87 10.21 -5.39
CA LEU A 261 16.55 9.02 -5.88
C LEU A 261 17.72 9.32 -6.81
N GLN A 262 17.78 10.55 -7.38
CA GLN A 262 18.84 10.91 -8.33
C GLN A 262 20.19 10.91 -7.62
N ASP A 263 21.20 10.32 -8.28
CA ASP A 263 22.61 10.28 -7.84
C ASP A 263 22.84 9.71 -6.42
N ARG A 264 21.93 8.87 -5.92
CA ARG A 264 22.02 8.25 -4.60
C ARG A 264 22.12 6.74 -4.65
N ASP A 265 22.98 6.23 -3.81
CA ASP A 265 23.00 4.86 -3.33
C ASP A 265 22.31 4.76 -1.95
N GLU A 266 22.25 3.56 -1.37
CA GLU A 266 21.64 3.33 -0.06
C GLU A 266 22.23 4.25 1.03
N ALA A 267 23.56 4.38 1.08
CA ALA A 267 24.22 5.16 2.12
C ALA A 267 23.90 6.66 2.03
N LYS A 268 23.96 7.20 0.81
CA LYS A 268 23.59 8.61 0.55
C LYS A 268 22.11 8.86 0.82
N PHE A 269 21.23 7.93 0.46
CA PHE A 269 19.80 8.04 0.73
C PHE A 269 19.52 8.03 2.24
N VAL A 270 20.08 7.11 2.99
CA VAL A 270 19.92 7.02 4.46
C VAL A 270 20.39 8.32 5.14
N LYS A 271 21.57 8.85 4.74
CA LYS A 271 22.06 10.13 5.25
C LYS A 271 21.08 11.27 4.94
N PHE A 272 20.66 11.38 3.69
CA PHE A 272 19.70 12.40 3.24
C PHE A 272 18.39 12.31 4.02
N ARG A 273 17.80 11.10 4.16
CA ARG A 273 16.57 10.92 4.93
C ARG A 273 16.74 11.33 6.40
N GLY A 274 17.85 10.90 7.03
CA GLY A 274 18.10 11.26 8.41
C GLY A 274 18.25 12.77 8.64
N GLU A 275 18.85 13.50 7.70
CA GLU A 275 18.97 14.96 7.76
C GLU A 275 17.62 15.65 7.53
N ARG A 276 16.88 15.23 6.50
CA ARG A 276 15.58 15.80 6.16
C ARG A 276 14.53 15.53 7.24
N ASP A 277 14.44 14.30 7.72
CA ASP A 277 13.41 13.91 8.67
C ASP A 277 13.54 14.64 10.00
N ARG A 278 14.77 14.90 10.45
CA ARG A 278 15.01 15.73 11.65
C ARG A 278 14.42 17.15 11.56
N SER A 279 14.23 17.66 10.35
CA SER A 279 13.67 19.00 10.14
C SER A 279 12.13 19.02 10.02
N LEU A 280 11.49 17.84 9.92
CA LEU A 280 10.04 17.75 9.74
C LEU A 280 9.31 17.72 11.08
N PRO A 281 8.22 18.48 11.24
CA PRO A 281 7.36 18.33 12.41
C PRO A 281 6.69 16.95 12.41
N MET A 282 6.26 16.48 13.58
CA MET A 282 5.42 15.29 13.67
C MET A 282 4.06 15.58 13.01
N PRO A 283 3.43 14.57 12.35
CA PRO A 283 2.10 14.73 11.79
C PRO A 283 1.11 15.14 12.88
N ALA A 284 0.30 16.16 12.59
CA ALA A 284 -0.60 16.75 13.57
C ALA A 284 -1.63 15.76 14.15
N LEU A 285 -2.02 14.76 13.38
CA LEU A 285 -3.02 13.76 13.80
C LEU A 285 -2.41 12.45 14.31
N MET A 286 -1.09 12.25 14.28
CA MET A 286 -0.48 10.95 14.56
C MET A 286 -0.95 10.32 15.87
N LEU A 287 -0.96 11.08 16.97
CA LEU A 287 -1.38 10.55 18.27
C LEU A 287 -2.88 10.24 18.37
N ALA A 288 -3.69 10.86 17.53
CA ALA A 288 -5.11 10.56 17.44
C ALA A 288 -5.38 9.40 16.48
N ALA A 289 -4.80 9.48 15.26
CA ALA A 289 -5.07 8.58 14.16
C ALA A 289 -4.66 7.14 14.47
N LEU A 290 -3.49 6.92 15.04
CA LEU A 290 -3.00 5.56 15.28
C LEU A 290 -3.86 4.76 16.26
N GLN A 291 -4.55 5.40 17.21
CA GLN A 291 -5.48 4.67 18.10
C GLN A 291 -6.69 4.10 17.36
N VAL A 292 -7.14 4.79 16.34
CA VAL A 292 -8.26 4.37 15.48
C VAL A 292 -7.77 3.38 14.41
N ASN A 293 -6.63 3.68 13.80
CA ASN A 293 -6.11 2.91 12.68
C ASN A 293 -5.52 1.56 13.07
N LEU A 294 -5.00 1.44 14.29
CA LEU A 294 -4.60 0.15 14.87
C LEU A 294 -5.80 -0.75 15.25
N ALA A 295 -7.01 -0.23 15.15
CA ALA A 295 -8.27 -0.92 15.36
C ALA A 295 -9.12 -1.02 14.07
N ALA A 296 -8.47 -1.07 12.89
CA ALA A 296 -9.13 -1.13 11.58
C ALA A 296 -10.17 -0.01 11.38
N GLY A 297 -9.84 1.22 11.76
CA GLY A 297 -10.74 2.36 11.64
C GLY A 297 -11.89 2.39 12.66
N ARG A 298 -11.81 1.59 13.72
CA ARG A 298 -12.79 1.59 14.80
C ARG A 298 -12.42 2.61 15.86
N LEU A 299 -13.41 3.39 16.27
CA LEU A 299 -13.24 4.31 17.40
C LEU A 299 -13.03 3.54 18.71
N PRO A 300 -12.32 4.12 19.69
CA PRO A 300 -12.23 3.54 21.02
C PRO A 300 -13.61 3.25 21.62
N THR A 301 -13.70 2.17 22.39
CA THR A 301 -14.95 1.78 23.04
C THR A 301 -15.49 2.93 23.92
N PRO A 302 -16.78 3.26 23.80
CA PRO A 302 -17.39 4.29 24.62
C PRO A 302 -17.27 3.96 26.12
N GLU A 303 -16.95 4.96 26.92
CA GLU A 303 -16.93 4.87 28.38
C GLU A 303 -18.34 5.00 28.98
N THR A 304 -18.44 4.99 30.31
CA THR A 304 -19.70 4.94 31.09
C THR A 304 -20.78 5.93 30.69
N LYS A 305 -20.42 7.06 30.06
CA LYS A 305 -21.39 8.07 29.58
C LYS A 305 -21.63 8.01 28.06
N GLY A 306 -21.24 6.91 27.42
CA GLY A 306 -21.45 6.69 25.98
C GLY A 306 -20.56 7.55 25.08
N ARG A 307 -19.45 8.08 25.57
CA ARG A 307 -18.47 8.86 24.81
C ARG A 307 -17.16 8.09 24.67
N SER A 308 -16.60 8.09 23.47
CA SER A 308 -15.26 7.60 23.22
C SER A 308 -14.23 8.71 23.45
N TYR A 309 -13.04 8.33 23.90
CA TYR A 309 -11.95 9.24 24.19
C TYR A 309 -10.66 8.75 23.53
N LEU A 310 -9.84 9.70 23.08
CA LEU A 310 -8.49 9.43 22.59
C LEU A 310 -7.47 9.73 23.70
N LYS A 311 -6.51 8.84 23.88
CA LYS A 311 -5.40 8.99 24.82
C LYS A 311 -4.26 9.75 24.16
N ILE A 312 -3.76 10.80 24.77
CA ILE A 312 -2.60 11.54 24.27
C ILE A 312 -1.44 11.33 25.24
N PRO A 313 -0.41 10.55 24.91
CA PRO A 313 0.77 10.42 25.75
C PRO A 313 1.58 11.71 25.72
N LEU A 314 1.87 12.27 26.88
CA LEU A 314 2.67 13.47 27.00
C LEU A 314 4.15 13.11 27.01
N ASN A 315 4.97 13.87 26.27
CA ASN A 315 6.43 13.71 26.21
C ASN A 315 6.89 12.29 25.78
N ALA A 316 6.08 11.59 24.98
CA ALA A 316 6.38 10.23 24.54
C ALA A 316 7.52 10.16 23.52
N PHE A 317 7.91 11.29 22.93
CA PHE A 317 8.93 11.34 21.88
C PHE A 317 10.08 12.27 22.27
N PRO A 318 11.35 11.92 21.98
CA PRO A 318 12.54 12.65 22.42
C PRO A 318 12.62 14.13 22.02
N ARG A 319 11.85 14.53 20.98
CA ARG A 319 11.81 15.91 20.48
C ARG A 319 10.67 16.76 21.08
N ALA A 320 9.84 16.17 21.89
CA ALA A 320 8.79 16.88 22.61
C ALA A 320 9.37 17.54 23.85
N SER A 321 10.30 18.51 23.68
CA SER A 321 10.83 19.26 24.83
C SER A 321 10.01 20.51 25.05
N TRP A 322 9.65 20.75 26.30
CA TRP A 322 9.04 21.99 26.73
C TRP A 322 10.17 23.00 27.02
N GLY A 323 10.37 23.96 26.11
CA GLY A 323 11.26 25.08 26.36
C GLY A 323 12.75 24.75 26.55
N GLY A 324 13.30 23.79 25.81
CA GLY A 324 14.73 23.54 25.74
C GLY A 324 15.34 22.71 26.89
N ALA A 325 14.51 22.17 27.78
CA ALA A 325 14.97 21.16 28.74
C ALA A 325 14.90 19.77 28.09
N GLU A 326 16.01 19.07 27.94
CA GLU A 326 16.04 17.67 27.57
C GLU A 326 15.22 16.90 28.62
N GLY A 327 14.04 16.42 28.21
CA GLY A 327 13.19 15.62 29.08
C GLY A 327 13.82 14.26 29.37
N ALA A 328 14.45 14.12 30.51
CA ALA A 328 14.66 12.82 31.13
C ALA A 328 13.38 12.45 31.86
N PHE A 329 12.66 11.42 31.37
CA PHE A 329 11.76 10.58 32.14
C PHE A 329 12.08 9.13 31.83
#